data_059844a8d9bfcb10ab5ddd2df3c40dcd
#
_entry.id   059844a8d9bfcb10ab5ddd2df3c40dcd
#
_cell.length_a   1.000
_cell.length_b   1.000
_cell.length_c   1.000
_cell.angle_alpha   90.00
_cell.angle_beta   90.00
_cell.angle_gamma   90.00
#
_symmetry.space_group_name_H-M   'P 1'
#
loop_
_entity.id
_entity.type
_entity.pdbx_description
1 polymer ?
#
loop_
_entity_poly.entity_id
_entity_poly.type
_entity_poly.pdbx_seq_one_letter_code
_entity_poly.pdbx_strand_id
1 'polypeptide(L)'
;MVSMNTFDTSHIRNFSIVAHIDHGKSTISDRILELTRTVEERDMESQLLDTMDIERERGITIKSNAVRVMYDADDGETYQFNLIDTPGHVDFTYEVSRSLAACEGAVLVVDATQGVEAQTVSNASLAMNADLDIVPAINKIDLPSAHPEEVKVEIEDELAIPADDAVCVSGKTGEGIHDLLEAIVFLVSPPKGDANKPLKALILDSYFDEYRGVVATVRIFDGQVKKGDHLRMMQGGEEFLVDGVGVRRPAEFALDALGVGEVGFVVTGLKDPEAVHVGDTLTLAGNPCDAPLEGYREAKPMVYTGLFPIDNKDYENLRDALEKLHVNDPSLVWEPETSAALGFGFRVGFLGLLHMEVIKERLEREFDLALIATSPSVDYHVYKTDCEMLEVRSPQDLPDVTRIDHIEEPYLKAKIITPPEYTGAVMQLAIEHRGITTDMIHLSQKSVEMHFDIPLAELILDFFDQLKSRTKGYASLDYEFSDYRMSELVKLDILLSGDEVDALSFIVHKDKAYGLARGLCDKLKEIIPRQLFEVPIQGAIGNKIIARSTVKARRKDVLAKCYGGDISRKRKLLEKQKEGKKRMKAIGSVEVPQEAFLAILKVED
;
A
#
# COMPACT_ATOMS: atom_id res chain seq x y z
N MET A 1 27.47 -37.91 0.41
CA MET A 1 28.37 -36.76 0.69
C MET A 1 28.34 -35.91 -0.57
N VAL A 2 27.41 -35.02 -0.68
CA VAL A 2 27.40 -33.98 -1.72
C VAL A 2 28.29 -32.86 -1.15
N SER A 3 29.35 -32.56 -1.88
CA SER A 3 30.39 -31.59 -1.58
C SER A 3 29.74 -30.24 -1.21
N MET A 4 30.29 -29.57 -0.19
CA MET A 4 30.08 -28.17 0.09
C MET A 4 30.51 -27.34 -1.13
N ASN A 5 29.65 -27.16 -2.09
CA ASN A 5 29.83 -26.16 -3.14
C ASN A 5 29.09 -24.90 -2.71
N THR A 6 29.77 -24.03 -1.98
CA THR A 6 29.47 -22.59 -2.06
C THR A 6 29.73 -22.23 -3.52
N PHE A 7 28.70 -21.71 -4.18
CA PHE A 7 28.80 -21.27 -5.56
C PHE A 7 29.87 -20.16 -5.66
N ASP A 8 30.62 -20.11 -6.75
CA ASP A 8 31.63 -19.05 -6.92
C ASP A 8 30.90 -17.71 -7.01
N THR A 9 31.24 -16.77 -6.14
CA THR A 9 30.62 -15.44 -6.09
C THR A 9 30.72 -14.69 -7.42
N SER A 10 31.75 -14.96 -8.22
CA SER A 10 31.90 -14.35 -9.57
C SER A 10 30.76 -14.71 -10.54
N HIS A 11 30.10 -15.85 -10.32
CA HIS A 11 28.99 -16.35 -11.11
C HIS A 11 27.62 -16.13 -10.45
N ILE A 12 27.54 -15.31 -9.39
CA ILE A 12 26.27 -14.92 -8.79
C ILE A 12 25.83 -13.57 -9.34
N ARG A 13 24.53 -13.42 -9.63
CA ARG A 13 23.89 -12.14 -9.99
C ARG A 13 22.64 -11.96 -9.15
N ASN A 14 22.65 -10.90 -8.32
CA ASN A 14 21.48 -10.51 -7.54
C ASN A 14 20.86 -9.30 -8.19
N PHE A 15 19.66 -9.43 -8.67
CA PHE A 15 18.97 -8.34 -9.33
C PHE A 15 17.48 -8.32 -9.00
N SER A 16 16.91 -7.14 -9.12
CA SER A 16 15.48 -6.92 -9.03
C SER A 16 14.93 -6.46 -10.37
N ILE A 17 13.66 -6.76 -10.63
CA ILE A 17 12.93 -6.20 -11.77
C ILE A 17 12.08 -5.04 -11.25
N VAL A 18 12.36 -3.84 -11.75
CA VAL A 18 11.64 -2.62 -11.41
C VAL A 18 10.89 -2.11 -12.63
N ALA A 19 9.62 -1.74 -12.43
CA ALA A 19 8.73 -1.33 -13.51
C ALA A 19 7.61 -0.46 -12.98
N HIS A 20 7.00 0.32 -13.86
CA HIS A 20 5.67 0.87 -13.59
C HIS A 20 4.60 -0.23 -13.57
N ILE A 21 3.45 0.03 -12.96
CA ILE A 21 2.30 -0.87 -12.98
C ILE A 21 1.94 -1.16 -14.44
N ASP A 22 1.57 -2.42 -14.74
CA ASP A 22 1.21 -2.90 -16.08
C ASP A 22 2.32 -2.87 -17.15
N HIS A 23 3.57 -2.49 -16.86
CA HIS A 23 4.69 -2.61 -17.81
C HIS A 23 5.14 -4.06 -18.05
N GLY A 24 4.59 -5.02 -17.31
CA GLY A 24 4.78 -6.45 -17.55
C GLY A 24 5.91 -7.10 -16.76
N LYS A 25 6.22 -6.57 -15.58
CA LYS A 25 7.22 -7.12 -14.64
C LYS A 25 6.99 -8.62 -14.36
N SER A 26 5.83 -9.01 -13.82
CA SER A 26 5.51 -10.41 -13.47
C SER A 26 5.53 -11.33 -14.69
N THR A 27 5.15 -10.82 -15.87
CA THR A 27 5.19 -11.60 -17.12
C THR A 27 6.64 -11.88 -17.58
N ILE A 28 7.56 -10.92 -17.39
CA ILE A 28 8.99 -11.13 -17.68
C ILE A 28 9.57 -12.12 -16.67
N SER A 29 9.23 -11.99 -15.38
CA SER A 29 9.65 -12.95 -14.34
C SER A 29 9.22 -14.39 -14.69
N ASP A 30 7.98 -14.58 -15.13
CA ASP A 30 7.49 -15.90 -15.58
C ASP A 30 8.31 -16.44 -16.75
N ARG A 31 8.65 -15.61 -17.74
CA ARG A 31 9.48 -16.02 -18.89
C ARG A 31 10.90 -16.38 -18.50
N ILE A 32 11.47 -15.70 -17.53
CA ILE A 32 12.79 -16.06 -16.97
C ILE A 32 12.72 -17.45 -16.34
N LEU A 33 11.70 -17.74 -15.52
CA LEU A 33 11.51 -19.04 -14.88
C LEU A 33 11.29 -20.16 -15.90
N GLU A 34 10.55 -19.89 -16.96
CA GLU A 34 10.28 -20.84 -18.05
C GLU A 34 11.56 -21.15 -18.86
N LEU A 35 12.26 -20.11 -19.35
CA LEU A 35 13.45 -20.24 -20.18
C LEU A 35 14.57 -20.98 -19.45
N THR A 36 14.75 -20.69 -18.17
CA THR A 36 15.76 -21.33 -17.32
C THR A 36 15.34 -22.71 -16.81
N ARG A 37 14.13 -23.17 -17.15
CA ARG A 37 13.57 -24.44 -16.70
C ARG A 37 13.57 -24.60 -15.17
N THR A 38 13.50 -23.49 -14.46
CA THR A 38 13.38 -23.49 -12.99
C THR A 38 12.07 -24.12 -12.56
N VAL A 39 11.04 -23.99 -13.40
CA VAL A 39 9.73 -24.62 -13.26
C VAL A 39 9.45 -25.47 -14.52
N GLU A 40 8.89 -26.67 -14.33
CA GLU A 40 8.51 -27.49 -15.48
C GLU A 40 7.31 -26.86 -16.21
N GLU A 41 7.29 -26.95 -17.54
CA GLU A 41 6.25 -26.33 -18.39
C GLU A 41 4.81 -26.69 -17.96
N ARG A 42 4.61 -27.91 -17.45
CA ARG A 42 3.28 -28.37 -16.96
C ARG A 42 2.86 -27.72 -15.63
N ASP A 43 3.80 -27.18 -14.86
CA ASP A 43 3.59 -26.59 -13.53
C ASP A 43 3.67 -25.04 -13.60
N MET A 44 3.86 -24.48 -14.80
CA MET A 44 3.84 -23.04 -15.04
C MET A 44 2.41 -22.51 -14.96
N GLU A 45 2.21 -21.55 -14.04
CA GLU A 45 1.00 -20.74 -13.93
C GLU A 45 1.35 -19.28 -14.27
N SER A 46 0.35 -18.51 -14.67
CA SER A 46 0.52 -17.08 -14.90
C SER A 46 0.78 -16.37 -13.58
N GLN A 47 1.77 -15.46 -13.57
CA GLN A 47 2.17 -14.69 -12.38
C GLN A 47 2.57 -15.61 -11.21
N LEU A 48 3.47 -16.56 -11.50
CA LEU A 48 3.86 -17.61 -10.54
C LEU A 48 4.49 -17.06 -9.26
N LEU A 49 5.22 -15.95 -9.34
CA LEU A 49 5.84 -15.29 -8.19
C LEU A 49 4.84 -14.50 -7.34
N ASP A 50 3.71 -14.10 -7.92
CA ASP A 50 2.61 -13.45 -7.20
C ASP A 50 1.83 -14.54 -6.45
N THR A 51 2.14 -14.72 -5.16
CA THR A 51 1.65 -15.85 -4.35
C THR A 51 0.24 -15.64 -3.80
N MET A 52 -0.23 -14.39 -3.75
CA MET A 52 -1.56 -14.05 -3.26
C MET A 52 -2.57 -13.97 -4.42
N ASP A 53 -3.78 -14.47 -4.19
CA ASP A 53 -4.87 -14.34 -5.19
C ASP A 53 -5.17 -12.87 -5.53
N ILE A 54 -5.04 -11.98 -4.55
CA ILE A 54 -5.24 -10.54 -4.73
C ILE A 54 -4.19 -9.93 -5.68
N GLU A 55 -2.93 -10.36 -5.60
CA GLU A 55 -1.87 -9.94 -6.50
C GLU A 55 -2.22 -10.29 -7.95
N ARG A 56 -2.63 -11.54 -8.18
CA ARG A 56 -3.02 -12.06 -9.51
C ARG A 56 -4.26 -11.37 -10.07
N GLU A 57 -5.27 -11.15 -9.23
CA GLU A 57 -6.52 -10.48 -9.66
C GLU A 57 -6.32 -9.01 -10.01
N ARG A 58 -5.46 -8.32 -9.25
CA ARG A 58 -5.18 -6.89 -9.46
C ARG A 58 -4.04 -6.63 -10.44
N GLY A 59 -3.27 -7.68 -10.80
CA GLY A 59 -2.09 -7.57 -11.67
C GLY A 59 -0.93 -6.78 -11.05
N ILE A 60 -0.84 -6.75 -9.73
CA ILE A 60 0.20 -6.01 -8.99
C ILE A 60 0.92 -6.94 -8.01
N THR A 61 2.23 -6.81 -7.92
CA THR A 61 3.00 -7.44 -6.84
C THR A 61 2.86 -6.61 -5.57
N ILE A 62 2.47 -7.23 -4.48
CA ILE A 62 2.31 -6.61 -3.16
C ILE A 62 3.50 -6.92 -2.28
N LYS A 63 3.95 -8.19 -2.27
CA LYS A 63 5.03 -8.68 -1.42
C LYS A 63 6.25 -9.09 -2.24
N SER A 64 7.44 -8.69 -1.79
CA SER A 64 8.69 -9.09 -2.43
C SER A 64 8.92 -10.59 -2.30
N ASN A 65 9.33 -11.22 -3.39
CA ASN A 65 9.67 -12.63 -3.45
C ASN A 65 11.09 -12.83 -3.99
N ALA A 66 11.89 -13.65 -3.32
CA ALA A 66 13.25 -13.97 -3.78
C ALA A 66 13.32 -15.41 -4.28
N VAL A 67 13.74 -15.60 -5.52
CA VAL A 67 13.84 -16.92 -6.15
C VAL A 67 15.23 -17.12 -6.74
N ARG A 68 15.83 -18.28 -6.47
CA ARG A 68 17.09 -18.71 -7.07
C ARG A 68 16.83 -19.41 -8.40
N VAL A 69 17.50 -18.95 -9.44
CA VAL A 69 17.45 -19.48 -10.80
C VAL A 69 18.85 -19.87 -11.26
N MET A 70 18.99 -20.98 -11.96
CA MET A 70 20.26 -21.37 -12.57
C MET A 70 20.18 -21.11 -14.08
N TYR A 71 21.18 -20.42 -14.62
CA TYR A 71 21.23 -20.04 -16.02
C TYR A 71 22.56 -20.48 -16.65
N ASP A 72 22.48 -21.24 -17.74
CA ASP A 72 23.63 -21.63 -18.54
C ASP A 72 23.81 -20.58 -19.63
N ALA A 73 24.85 -19.74 -19.50
CA ALA A 73 25.11 -18.61 -20.39
C ALA A 73 25.86 -19.01 -21.66
N ASP A 74 25.88 -18.12 -22.64
CA ASP A 74 26.53 -18.31 -23.92
C ASP A 74 28.07 -18.43 -23.83
N ASP A 75 28.66 -17.94 -22.73
CA ASP A 75 30.10 -18.13 -22.42
C ASP A 75 30.45 -19.57 -21.99
N GLY A 76 29.45 -20.42 -21.78
CA GLY A 76 29.59 -21.84 -21.39
C GLY A 76 29.67 -22.04 -19.88
N GLU A 77 29.54 -21.00 -19.07
CA GLU A 77 29.51 -21.07 -17.62
C GLU A 77 28.06 -21.05 -17.11
N THR A 78 27.85 -21.62 -15.91
CA THR A 78 26.55 -21.61 -15.26
C THR A 78 26.50 -20.50 -14.21
N TYR A 79 25.52 -19.61 -14.29
CA TYR A 79 25.30 -18.52 -13.36
C TYR A 79 24.16 -18.84 -12.39
N GLN A 80 24.33 -18.38 -11.15
CA GLN A 80 23.26 -18.38 -10.15
C GLN A 80 22.63 -17.00 -10.11
N PHE A 81 21.40 -16.89 -10.55
CA PHE A 81 20.60 -15.67 -10.45
C PHE A 81 19.74 -15.72 -9.19
N ASN A 82 19.79 -14.68 -8.39
CA ASN A 82 18.84 -14.46 -7.33
C ASN A 82 17.92 -13.32 -7.79
N LEU A 83 16.79 -13.68 -8.34
CA LEU A 83 15.74 -12.76 -8.75
C LEU A 83 14.96 -12.33 -7.52
N ILE A 84 14.97 -11.04 -7.20
CA ILE A 84 14.17 -10.44 -6.14
C ILE A 84 13.05 -9.65 -6.78
N ASP A 85 11.85 -10.22 -6.80
CA ASP A 85 10.66 -9.57 -7.33
C ASP A 85 10.16 -8.51 -6.35
N THR A 86 9.91 -7.28 -6.83
CA THR A 86 9.56 -6.13 -5.99
C THR A 86 8.19 -5.56 -6.35
N PRO A 87 7.45 -4.99 -5.39
CA PRO A 87 6.26 -4.21 -5.71
C PRO A 87 6.58 -3.05 -6.67
N GLY A 88 5.60 -2.67 -7.49
CA GLY A 88 5.73 -1.53 -8.40
C GLY A 88 5.05 -0.26 -7.90
N HIS A 89 4.24 -0.33 -6.83
CA HIS A 89 3.40 0.78 -6.37
C HIS A 89 4.08 1.61 -5.28
N VAL A 90 3.81 2.92 -5.29
CA VAL A 90 4.40 3.90 -4.34
C VAL A 90 4.15 3.56 -2.86
N ASP A 91 3.00 3.01 -2.51
CA ASP A 91 2.69 2.62 -1.12
C ASP A 91 3.70 1.61 -0.56
N PHE A 92 4.36 0.82 -1.43
CA PHE A 92 5.33 -0.21 -1.08
C PHE A 92 6.78 0.22 -1.31
N THR A 93 7.06 1.52 -1.44
CA THR A 93 8.43 2.05 -1.68
C THR A 93 9.44 1.56 -0.64
N TYR A 94 8.99 1.35 0.60
CA TYR A 94 9.83 0.80 1.66
C TYR A 94 10.29 -0.64 1.36
N GLU A 95 9.41 -1.50 0.83
CA GLU A 95 9.77 -2.86 0.41
C GLU A 95 10.69 -2.86 -0.81
N VAL A 96 10.42 -1.95 -1.76
CA VAL A 96 11.29 -1.76 -2.93
C VAL A 96 12.70 -1.39 -2.48
N SER A 97 12.86 -0.38 -1.63
CA SER A 97 14.17 0.07 -1.14
C SER A 97 14.96 -1.05 -0.46
N ARG A 98 14.30 -1.89 0.35
CA ARG A 98 14.94 -3.04 1.01
C ARG A 98 15.39 -4.10 0.01
N SER A 99 14.54 -4.40 -0.96
CA SER A 99 14.84 -5.39 -1.99
C SER A 99 16.01 -4.95 -2.86
N LEU A 100 16.04 -3.67 -3.23
CA LEU A 100 17.16 -3.07 -3.97
C LEU A 100 18.46 -3.10 -3.15
N ALA A 101 18.42 -2.85 -1.84
CA ALA A 101 19.60 -2.95 -0.98
C ALA A 101 20.22 -4.37 -0.93
N ALA A 102 19.51 -5.39 -1.37
CA ALA A 102 20.00 -6.76 -1.47
C ALA A 102 20.54 -7.13 -2.85
N CYS A 103 20.47 -6.23 -3.82
CA CYS A 103 20.85 -6.45 -5.21
C CYS A 103 22.16 -5.75 -5.56
N GLU A 104 22.81 -6.21 -6.62
CA GLU A 104 23.87 -5.52 -7.33
C GLU A 104 23.35 -4.91 -8.63
N GLY A 105 22.20 -5.37 -9.15
CA GLY A 105 21.61 -4.84 -10.37
C GLY A 105 20.10 -4.66 -10.31
N ALA A 106 19.58 -3.85 -11.23
CA ALA A 106 18.16 -3.65 -11.44
C ALA A 106 17.81 -3.71 -12.94
N VAL A 107 16.87 -4.54 -13.32
CA VAL A 107 16.28 -4.55 -14.66
C VAL A 107 15.16 -3.52 -14.68
N LEU A 108 15.38 -2.40 -15.39
CA LEU A 108 14.38 -1.34 -15.55
C LEU A 108 13.51 -1.65 -16.76
N VAL A 109 12.26 -2.05 -16.52
CA VAL A 109 11.32 -2.42 -17.58
C VAL A 109 10.44 -1.23 -17.93
N VAL A 110 10.46 -0.86 -19.21
CA VAL A 110 9.66 0.22 -19.79
C VAL A 110 8.77 -0.33 -20.90
N ASP A 111 7.50 0.05 -20.93
CA ASP A 111 6.55 -0.35 -21.96
C ASP A 111 6.86 0.39 -23.28
N ALA A 112 7.04 -0.35 -24.39
CA ALA A 112 7.29 0.21 -25.72
C ALA A 112 6.16 1.09 -26.26
N THR A 113 4.97 1.06 -25.64
CA THR A 113 3.78 1.83 -26.09
C THR A 113 3.47 3.03 -25.22
N GLN A 114 3.89 3.01 -23.94
CA GLN A 114 3.59 4.06 -22.96
C GLN A 114 4.81 4.93 -22.66
N GLY A 115 6.03 4.37 -22.80
CA GLY A 115 7.28 5.09 -22.51
C GLY A 115 7.56 5.22 -21.02
N VAL A 116 8.28 6.28 -20.64
CA VAL A 116 8.67 6.57 -19.25
C VAL A 116 7.50 7.19 -18.48
N GLU A 117 7.19 6.64 -17.32
CA GLU A 117 6.12 7.12 -16.43
C GLU A 117 6.65 7.46 -15.03
N ALA A 118 5.84 8.11 -14.16
CA ALA A 118 6.30 8.63 -12.86
C ALA A 118 6.95 7.55 -11.98
N GLN A 119 6.37 6.36 -11.90
CA GLN A 119 6.96 5.26 -11.11
C GLN A 119 8.24 4.70 -11.77
N THR A 120 8.38 4.80 -13.10
CA THR A 120 9.63 4.47 -13.78
C THR A 120 10.75 5.39 -13.30
N VAL A 121 10.50 6.70 -13.26
CA VAL A 121 11.44 7.72 -12.77
C VAL A 121 11.79 7.48 -11.30
N SER A 122 10.77 7.26 -10.47
CA SER A 122 10.97 7.02 -9.04
C SER A 122 11.79 5.75 -8.78
N ASN A 123 11.41 4.62 -9.40
CA ASN A 123 12.10 3.35 -9.25
C ASN A 123 13.54 3.40 -9.79
N ALA A 124 13.77 4.08 -10.93
CA ALA A 124 15.10 4.31 -11.46
C ALA A 124 15.95 5.13 -10.49
N SER A 125 15.37 6.19 -9.90
CA SER A 125 16.04 7.00 -8.89
C SER A 125 16.41 6.19 -7.64
N LEU A 126 15.52 5.30 -7.16
CA LEU A 126 15.80 4.40 -6.04
C LEU A 126 16.96 3.45 -6.37
N ALA A 127 16.99 2.87 -7.58
CA ALA A 127 18.06 1.98 -8.03
C ALA A 127 19.40 2.72 -8.14
N MET A 128 19.41 3.94 -8.70
CA MET A 128 20.61 4.79 -8.77
C MET A 128 21.12 5.19 -7.38
N ASN A 129 20.22 5.56 -6.47
CA ASN A 129 20.59 5.91 -5.09
C ASN A 129 21.15 4.71 -4.31
N ALA A 130 20.77 3.49 -4.68
CA ALA A 130 21.33 2.25 -4.15
C ALA A 130 22.63 1.80 -4.84
N ASP A 131 23.18 2.60 -5.77
CA ASP A 131 24.40 2.32 -6.54
C ASP A 131 24.34 0.99 -7.33
N LEU A 132 23.17 0.70 -7.93
CA LEU A 132 22.93 -0.54 -8.68
C LEU A 132 23.30 -0.38 -10.17
N ASP A 133 23.78 -1.46 -10.78
CA ASP A 133 23.93 -1.57 -12.22
C ASP A 133 22.54 -1.68 -12.87
N ILE A 134 22.17 -0.73 -13.73
CA ILE A 134 20.84 -0.70 -14.34
C ILE A 134 20.89 -1.33 -15.73
N VAL A 135 20.02 -2.31 -15.98
CA VAL A 135 19.82 -2.97 -17.27
C VAL A 135 18.48 -2.49 -17.84
N PRO A 136 18.45 -1.57 -18.81
CA PRO A 136 17.21 -1.12 -19.41
C PRO A 136 16.63 -2.19 -20.35
N ALA A 137 15.33 -2.48 -20.18
CA ALA A 137 14.58 -3.44 -20.97
C ALA A 137 13.28 -2.81 -21.48
N ILE A 138 13.05 -2.84 -22.79
CA ILE A 138 11.86 -2.28 -23.42
C ILE A 138 10.91 -3.42 -23.76
N ASN A 139 9.78 -3.48 -23.04
CA ASN A 139 8.82 -4.59 -23.12
C ASN A 139 7.64 -4.27 -24.06
N LYS A 140 6.90 -5.32 -24.38
CA LYS A 140 5.69 -5.31 -25.25
C LYS A 140 5.98 -4.92 -26.70
N ILE A 141 7.14 -5.29 -27.21
CA ILE A 141 7.52 -5.03 -28.62
C ILE A 141 6.63 -5.77 -29.63
N ASP A 142 5.86 -6.77 -29.19
CA ASP A 142 4.87 -7.50 -29.98
C ASP A 142 3.62 -6.68 -30.34
N LEU A 143 3.42 -5.54 -29.70
CA LEU A 143 2.25 -4.69 -29.96
C LEU A 143 2.46 -3.81 -31.20
N PRO A 144 1.42 -3.65 -32.06
CA PRO A 144 1.52 -2.81 -33.26
C PRO A 144 1.81 -1.32 -32.98
N SER A 145 1.53 -0.86 -31.77
CA SER A 145 1.78 0.51 -31.28
C SER A 145 3.11 0.67 -30.56
N ALA A 146 3.98 -0.34 -30.59
CA ALA A 146 5.27 -0.28 -29.97
C ALA A 146 6.25 0.62 -30.74
N HIS A 147 6.92 1.52 -30.02
CA HIS A 147 7.94 2.44 -30.57
C HIS A 147 9.26 2.34 -29.78
N PRO A 148 10.00 1.20 -29.83
CA PRO A 148 11.17 0.97 -28.99
C PRO A 148 12.24 2.04 -29.13
N GLU A 149 12.52 2.50 -30.34
CA GLU A 149 13.56 3.51 -30.59
C GLU A 149 13.22 4.89 -30.00
N GLU A 150 11.94 5.25 -29.93
CA GLU A 150 11.51 6.48 -29.26
C GLU A 150 11.67 6.35 -27.75
N VAL A 151 11.34 5.16 -27.19
CA VAL A 151 11.46 4.89 -25.76
C VAL A 151 12.93 4.84 -25.30
N LYS A 152 13.87 4.37 -26.14
CA LYS A 152 15.31 4.47 -25.85
C LYS A 152 15.72 5.92 -25.61
N VAL A 153 15.30 6.82 -26.49
CA VAL A 153 15.58 8.26 -26.35
C VAL A 153 14.93 8.84 -25.10
N GLU A 154 13.69 8.44 -24.78
CA GLU A 154 13.03 8.88 -23.55
C GLU A 154 13.79 8.43 -22.29
N ILE A 155 14.28 7.19 -22.24
CA ILE A 155 15.08 6.68 -21.13
C ILE A 155 16.37 7.49 -20.95
N GLU A 156 17.06 7.81 -22.04
CA GLU A 156 18.29 8.63 -21.99
C GLU A 156 18.01 10.07 -21.56
N ASP A 157 17.01 10.70 -22.15
CA ASP A 157 16.68 12.10 -21.91
C ASP A 157 16.10 12.33 -20.50
N GLU A 158 15.22 11.43 -20.06
CA GLU A 158 14.47 11.62 -18.80
C GLU A 158 15.18 11.01 -17.58
N LEU A 159 15.91 9.89 -17.76
CA LEU A 159 16.54 9.18 -16.66
C LEU A 159 18.08 9.29 -16.64
N ALA A 160 18.67 9.85 -17.69
CA ALA A 160 20.13 9.88 -17.89
C ALA A 160 20.79 8.48 -17.81
N ILE A 161 20.04 7.43 -18.19
CA ILE A 161 20.52 6.05 -18.27
C ILE A 161 20.84 5.75 -19.74
N PRO A 162 22.06 5.29 -20.08
CA PRO A 162 22.38 4.87 -21.46
C PRO A 162 21.42 3.76 -21.93
N ALA A 163 20.73 3.98 -23.04
CA ALA A 163 19.70 3.07 -23.55
C ALA A 163 19.88 2.67 -25.02
N ASP A 164 20.98 3.07 -25.68
CA ASP A 164 21.28 2.64 -27.05
C ASP A 164 21.25 1.10 -27.18
N ASP A 165 21.83 0.40 -26.19
CA ASP A 165 21.89 -1.06 -26.09
C ASP A 165 20.75 -1.65 -25.23
N ALA A 166 19.67 -0.90 -24.98
CA ALA A 166 18.51 -1.40 -24.23
C ALA A 166 17.91 -2.65 -24.90
N VAL A 167 17.67 -3.70 -24.10
CA VAL A 167 17.17 -4.97 -24.61
C VAL A 167 15.69 -4.87 -24.93
N CYS A 168 15.32 -5.14 -26.18
CA CYS A 168 13.93 -5.17 -26.61
C CYS A 168 13.32 -6.55 -26.36
N VAL A 169 12.26 -6.62 -25.56
CA VAL A 169 11.66 -7.88 -25.12
C VAL A 169 10.14 -7.93 -25.31
N SER A 170 9.59 -9.12 -25.39
CA SER A 170 8.16 -9.37 -25.21
C SER A 170 7.95 -10.44 -24.14
N GLY A 171 7.48 -10.03 -22.97
CA GLY A 171 7.09 -10.95 -21.93
C GLY A 171 5.97 -11.90 -22.38
N LYS A 172 5.12 -11.47 -23.33
CA LYS A 172 4.03 -12.28 -23.88
C LYS A 172 4.52 -13.41 -24.80
N THR A 173 5.45 -13.11 -25.72
CA THR A 173 5.94 -14.07 -26.72
C THR A 173 7.20 -14.79 -26.30
N GLY A 174 7.97 -14.24 -25.33
CA GLY A 174 9.28 -14.72 -24.93
C GLY A 174 10.44 -14.18 -25.79
N GLU A 175 10.16 -13.34 -26.79
CA GLU A 175 11.16 -12.71 -27.64
C GLU A 175 12.10 -11.82 -26.83
N GLY A 176 13.42 -11.91 -27.08
CA GLY A 176 14.46 -11.09 -26.43
C GLY A 176 14.76 -11.47 -24.97
N ILE A 177 14.07 -12.43 -24.37
CA ILE A 177 14.32 -12.79 -22.95
C ILE A 177 15.71 -13.43 -22.77
N HIS A 178 16.19 -14.23 -23.74
CA HIS A 178 17.54 -14.77 -23.71
C HIS A 178 18.57 -13.63 -23.71
N ASP A 179 18.41 -12.65 -24.61
CA ASP A 179 19.31 -11.49 -24.71
C ASP A 179 19.29 -10.66 -23.41
N LEU A 180 18.14 -10.58 -22.73
CA LEU A 180 18.03 -9.95 -21.42
C LEU A 180 18.85 -10.69 -20.36
N LEU A 181 18.84 -12.03 -20.34
CA LEU A 181 19.62 -12.81 -19.39
C LEU A 181 21.13 -12.67 -19.65
N GLU A 182 21.56 -12.66 -20.93
CA GLU A 182 22.94 -12.38 -21.29
C GLU A 182 23.37 -10.96 -20.90
N ALA A 183 22.49 -9.96 -21.09
CA ALA A 183 22.75 -8.59 -20.64
C ALA A 183 22.92 -8.52 -19.10
N ILE A 184 22.13 -9.27 -18.32
CA ILE A 184 22.27 -9.37 -16.86
C ILE A 184 23.63 -10.00 -16.50
N VAL A 185 24.04 -11.08 -17.17
CA VAL A 185 25.37 -11.71 -16.95
C VAL A 185 26.48 -10.72 -17.15
N PHE A 186 26.40 -9.92 -18.21
CA PHE A 186 27.46 -9.00 -18.63
C PHE A 186 27.48 -7.68 -17.83
N LEU A 187 26.31 -7.08 -17.58
CA LEU A 187 26.20 -5.72 -17.02
C LEU A 187 26.13 -5.71 -15.48
N VAL A 188 25.50 -6.74 -14.88
CA VAL A 188 25.36 -6.76 -13.42
C VAL A 188 26.63 -7.28 -12.77
N SER A 189 27.18 -6.50 -11.86
CA SER A 189 28.38 -6.87 -11.09
C SER A 189 28.12 -8.07 -10.18
N PRO A 190 29.13 -8.93 -9.97
CA PRO A 190 29.02 -9.98 -8.97
C PRO A 190 29.01 -9.40 -7.55
N PRO A 191 28.40 -10.11 -6.58
CA PRO A 191 28.37 -9.66 -5.20
C PRO A 191 29.77 -9.59 -4.59
N LYS A 192 30.00 -8.54 -3.81
CA LYS A 192 31.25 -8.33 -3.06
C LYS A 192 31.08 -8.84 -1.64
N GLY A 193 32.14 -9.45 -1.08
CA GLY A 193 32.15 -9.92 0.30
C GLY A 193 33.29 -10.88 0.60
N ASP A 194 33.51 -11.20 1.85
CA ASP A 194 34.61 -12.07 2.31
C ASP A 194 34.03 -13.21 3.17
N ALA A 195 34.16 -14.45 2.69
CA ALA A 195 33.69 -15.64 3.40
C ALA A 195 34.42 -15.89 4.75
N ASN A 196 35.59 -15.26 4.98
CA ASN A 196 36.37 -15.42 6.20
C ASN A 196 36.04 -14.38 7.29
N LYS A 197 35.24 -13.37 6.95
CA LYS A 197 34.76 -12.39 7.92
C LYS A 197 33.63 -12.95 8.77
N PRO A 198 33.34 -12.28 9.93
CA PRO A 198 32.12 -12.57 10.68
C PRO A 198 30.88 -12.47 9.81
N LEU A 199 29.90 -13.32 10.08
CA LEU A 199 28.62 -13.30 9.35
C LEU A 199 28.01 -11.89 9.42
N LYS A 200 27.62 -11.40 8.26
CA LYS A 200 26.86 -10.16 8.07
C LYS A 200 25.77 -10.42 7.03
N ALA A 201 24.52 -10.54 7.47
CA ALA A 201 23.39 -10.83 6.60
C ALA A 201 22.24 -9.86 6.87
N LEU A 202 21.55 -9.42 5.81
CA LEU A 202 20.38 -8.55 5.87
C LEU A 202 19.11 -9.40 5.86
N ILE A 203 18.18 -9.11 6.76
CA ILE A 203 16.83 -9.69 6.74
C ILE A 203 15.99 -8.90 5.73
N LEU A 204 15.57 -9.55 4.65
CA LEU A 204 14.76 -8.96 3.60
C LEU A 204 13.27 -9.04 3.88
N ASP A 205 12.85 -10.18 4.40
CA ASP A 205 11.46 -10.51 4.69
C ASP A 205 11.38 -11.60 5.77
N SER A 206 10.21 -11.76 6.37
CA SER A 206 9.94 -12.86 7.30
C SER A 206 8.50 -13.34 7.16
N TYR A 207 8.28 -14.59 7.53
CA TYR A 207 6.93 -15.16 7.67
C TYR A 207 6.91 -16.19 8.80
N PHE A 208 5.73 -16.42 9.32
CA PHE A 208 5.53 -17.39 10.39
C PHE A 208 5.05 -18.74 9.84
N ASP A 209 5.70 -19.81 10.26
CA ASP A 209 5.31 -21.17 9.99
C ASP A 209 4.95 -21.86 11.31
N GLU A 210 3.77 -22.47 11.39
CA GLU A 210 3.26 -23.07 12.64
C GLU A 210 4.19 -24.15 13.22
N TYR A 211 4.96 -24.82 12.38
CA TYR A 211 5.86 -25.90 12.80
C TYR A 211 7.30 -25.46 13.01
N ARG A 212 7.78 -24.50 12.22
CA ARG A 212 9.18 -24.05 12.18
C ARG A 212 9.41 -22.72 12.90
N GLY A 213 8.33 -22.04 13.33
CA GLY A 213 8.41 -20.69 13.86
C GLY A 213 8.69 -19.65 12.77
N VAL A 214 9.35 -18.55 13.11
CA VAL A 214 9.67 -17.50 12.15
C VAL A 214 10.75 -17.97 11.19
N VAL A 215 10.50 -17.79 9.91
CA VAL A 215 11.45 -18.05 8.81
C VAL A 215 11.81 -16.70 8.20
N ALA A 216 13.10 -16.34 8.27
CA ALA A 216 13.63 -15.09 7.74
C ALA A 216 14.28 -15.30 6.37
N THR A 217 13.89 -14.53 5.36
CA THR A 217 14.60 -14.43 4.07
C THR A 217 15.77 -13.49 4.23
N VAL A 218 16.97 -13.94 3.88
CA VAL A 218 18.22 -13.21 4.14
C VAL A 218 19.11 -13.13 2.91
N ARG A 219 19.89 -12.04 2.82
CA ARG A 219 21.00 -11.84 1.89
C ARG A 219 22.31 -11.86 2.67
N ILE A 220 23.24 -12.72 2.29
CA ILE A 220 24.55 -12.83 2.92
C ILE A 220 25.55 -11.85 2.27
N PHE A 221 26.10 -10.93 3.05
CA PHE A 221 27.13 -9.99 2.59
C PHE A 221 28.53 -10.49 2.93
N ASP A 222 28.80 -10.89 4.17
CA ASP A 222 30.07 -11.46 4.60
C ASP A 222 29.84 -12.76 5.39
N GLY A 223 30.82 -13.63 5.40
CA GLY A 223 30.78 -14.88 6.16
C GLY A 223 29.86 -15.95 5.55
N GLN A 224 29.36 -16.80 6.41
CA GLN A 224 28.40 -17.86 6.05
C GLN A 224 27.48 -18.18 7.23
N VAL A 225 26.32 -18.74 6.94
CA VAL A 225 25.37 -19.26 7.95
C VAL A 225 25.02 -20.71 7.63
N LYS A 226 24.93 -21.54 8.66
CA LYS A 226 24.56 -22.97 8.54
C LYS A 226 23.66 -23.41 9.70
N LYS A 227 23.02 -24.54 9.52
CA LYS A 227 22.24 -25.17 10.59
C LYS A 227 23.09 -25.36 11.85
N GLY A 228 22.55 -24.97 13.01
CA GLY A 228 23.19 -25.08 14.31
C GLY A 228 24.05 -23.88 14.71
N ASP A 229 24.18 -22.87 13.86
CA ASP A 229 24.84 -21.63 14.24
C ASP A 229 23.97 -20.84 15.24
N HIS A 230 24.63 -20.19 16.21
CA HIS A 230 23.98 -19.30 17.16
C HIS A 230 24.06 -17.88 16.63
N LEU A 231 22.92 -17.35 16.20
CA LEU A 231 22.82 -16.00 15.62
C LEU A 231 22.26 -14.99 16.60
N ARG A 232 22.58 -13.73 16.32
CA ARG A 232 22.05 -12.56 17.02
C ARG A 232 21.60 -11.52 16.01
N MET A 233 20.44 -10.90 16.26
CA MET A 233 20.00 -9.67 15.59
C MET A 233 20.68 -8.46 16.22
N MET A 234 21.26 -7.59 15.39
CA MET A 234 22.09 -6.50 15.89
C MET A 234 21.29 -5.36 16.52
N GLN A 235 20.10 -5.10 16.00
CA GLN A 235 19.21 -4.01 16.47
C GLN A 235 18.18 -4.55 17.46
N GLY A 236 17.46 -5.61 17.12
CA GLY A 236 16.50 -6.26 18.01
C GLY A 236 17.14 -6.90 19.24
N GLY A 237 18.40 -7.35 19.12
CA GLY A 237 19.16 -7.94 20.22
C GLY A 237 18.82 -9.41 20.49
N GLU A 238 17.80 -9.97 19.86
CA GLU A 238 17.35 -11.35 20.03
C GLU A 238 18.41 -12.35 19.52
N GLU A 239 18.58 -13.44 20.28
CA GLU A 239 19.49 -14.52 19.94
C GLU A 239 18.71 -15.83 19.72
N PHE A 240 19.12 -16.60 18.71
CA PHE A 240 18.47 -17.88 18.40
C PHE A 240 19.44 -18.87 17.76
N LEU A 241 19.05 -20.15 17.79
CA LEU A 241 19.77 -21.22 17.13
C LEU A 241 19.13 -21.50 15.75
N VAL A 242 19.95 -21.59 14.71
CA VAL A 242 19.48 -21.86 13.35
C VAL A 242 19.02 -23.32 13.24
N ASP A 243 17.73 -23.53 13.02
CA ASP A 243 17.13 -24.87 12.81
C ASP A 243 17.34 -25.41 11.39
N GLY A 244 17.50 -24.51 10.42
CA GLY A 244 17.74 -24.87 9.03
C GLY A 244 18.01 -23.66 8.16
N VAL A 245 18.63 -23.90 7.01
CA VAL A 245 18.85 -22.91 5.96
C VAL A 245 18.46 -23.49 4.61
N GLY A 246 18.11 -22.65 3.66
CA GLY A 246 17.72 -23.10 2.33
C GLY A 246 17.44 -21.96 1.36
N VAL A 247 16.93 -22.31 0.19
CA VAL A 247 16.58 -21.38 -0.89
C VAL A 247 15.22 -21.71 -1.49
N ARG A 248 14.62 -20.75 -2.16
CA ARG A 248 13.38 -20.94 -2.93
C ARG A 248 13.69 -21.09 -4.42
N ARG A 249 13.07 -22.11 -5.06
CA ARG A 249 13.15 -22.44 -6.49
C ARG A 249 11.79 -22.93 -7.02
N PRO A 250 10.81 -22.16 -7.20
CA PRO A 250 9.89 -21.49 -6.29
C PRO A 250 9.59 -22.25 -5.00
N ALA A 251 9.66 -23.59 -5.02
CA ALA A 251 9.56 -24.41 -3.81
C ALA A 251 10.81 -24.25 -2.92
N GLU A 252 10.65 -24.51 -1.64
CA GLU A 252 11.76 -24.45 -0.69
C GLU A 252 12.69 -25.68 -0.82
N PHE A 253 14.00 -25.43 -0.87
CA PHE A 253 15.04 -26.45 -0.84
C PHE A 253 15.99 -26.19 0.32
N ALA A 254 16.13 -27.19 1.18
CA ALA A 254 17.10 -27.14 2.27
C ALA A 254 18.53 -27.21 1.73
N LEU A 255 19.41 -26.41 2.31
CA LEU A 255 20.85 -26.41 2.03
C LEU A 255 21.64 -26.69 3.32
N ASP A 256 22.93 -27.02 3.18
CA ASP A 256 23.82 -27.17 4.31
C ASP A 256 24.29 -25.82 4.86
N ALA A 257 24.49 -24.82 4.00
CA ALA A 257 24.92 -23.48 4.34
C ALA A 257 24.50 -22.47 3.26
N LEU A 258 24.48 -21.18 3.64
CA LEU A 258 24.41 -20.04 2.72
C LEU A 258 25.69 -19.23 2.87
N GLY A 259 26.34 -18.91 1.75
CA GLY A 259 27.59 -18.18 1.68
C GLY A 259 27.42 -16.75 1.14
N VAL A 260 28.57 -16.07 1.00
CA VAL A 260 28.63 -14.70 0.45
C VAL A 260 27.92 -14.62 -0.89
N GLY A 261 27.09 -13.60 -1.04
CA GLY A 261 26.37 -13.35 -2.28
C GLY A 261 25.03 -14.10 -2.38
N GLU A 262 24.79 -15.10 -1.57
CA GLU A 262 23.59 -15.91 -1.68
C GLU A 262 22.38 -15.26 -1.00
N VAL A 263 21.21 -15.41 -1.62
CA VAL A 263 19.90 -15.11 -1.05
C VAL A 263 19.20 -16.42 -0.72
N GLY A 264 18.65 -16.52 0.48
CA GLY A 264 17.99 -17.72 0.94
C GLY A 264 17.17 -17.47 2.20
N PHE A 265 16.74 -18.55 2.86
CA PHE A 265 16.00 -18.44 4.11
C PHE A 265 16.73 -19.09 5.27
N VAL A 266 16.48 -18.56 6.47
CA VAL A 266 16.96 -19.08 7.75
C VAL A 266 15.76 -19.40 8.63
N VAL A 267 15.67 -20.62 9.12
CA VAL A 267 14.65 -21.05 10.08
C VAL A 267 15.14 -20.72 11.46
N THR A 268 14.46 -19.77 12.13
CA THR A 268 14.93 -19.23 13.42
C THR A 268 14.48 -20.07 14.62
N GLY A 269 13.39 -20.83 14.48
CA GLY A 269 12.76 -21.55 15.59
C GLY A 269 12.07 -20.63 16.62
N LEU A 270 12.12 -19.31 16.44
CA LEU A 270 11.43 -18.34 17.29
C LEU A 270 9.93 -18.45 17.09
N LYS A 271 9.19 -18.43 18.19
CA LYS A 271 7.72 -18.53 18.15
C LYS A 271 7.03 -17.18 18.19
N ASP A 272 7.78 -16.17 18.59
CA ASP A 272 7.32 -14.80 18.60
C ASP A 272 7.69 -14.11 17.29
N PRO A 273 6.71 -13.76 16.47
CA PRO A 273 6.94 -13.08 15.20
C PRO A 273 7.56 -11.70 15.34
N GLU A 274 7.24 -10.98 16.41
CA GLU A 274 7.76 -9.64 16.70
C GLU A 274 9.26 -9.66 17.04
N ALA A 275 9.80 -10.84 17.34
CA ALA A 275 11.23 -11.00 17.63
C ALA A 275 12.12 -10.80 16.38
N VAL A 276 11.58 -10.88 15.16
CA VAL A 276 12.35 -10.76 13.91
C VAL A 276 11.99 -9.45 13.19
N HIS A 277 12.89 -8.50 13.23
CA HIS A 277 12.72 -7.22 12.55
C HIS A 277 13.29 -7.27 11.13
N VAL A 278 12.42 -7.06 10.15
CA VAL A 278 12.83 -6.96 8.75
C VAL A 278 13.70 -5.71 8.54
N GLY A 279 14.83 -5.88 7.83
CA GLY A 279 15.86 -4.83 7.69
C GLY A 279 16.97 -4.91 8.74
N ASP A 280 16.83 -5.73 9.79
CA ASP A 280 17.89 -5.94 10.77
C ASP A 280 19.05 -6.76 10.18
N THR A 281 20.18 -6.69 10.84
CA THR A 281 21.42 -7.41 10.48
C THR A 281 21.59 -8.63 11.37
N LEU A 282 21.69 -9.80 10.75
CA LEU A 282 22.05 -11.05 11.43
C LEU A 282 23.55 -11.21 11.47
N THR A 283 24.05 -11.61 12.66
CA THR A 283 25.46 -11.94 12.88
C THR A 283 25.61 -13.14 13.80
N LEU A 284 26.81 -13.70 13.88
CA LEU A 284 27.11 -14.78 14.84
C LEU A 284 27.17 -14.22 16.27
N ALA A 285 26.43 -14.79 17.21
CA ALA A 285 26.43 -14.35 18.60
C ALA A 285 27.82 -14.43 19.25
N GLY A 286 28.60 -15.44 18.90
CA GLY A 286 29.96 -15.66 19.43
C GLY A 286 31.07 -14.85 18.72
N ASN A 287 30.80 -14.30 17.54
CA ASN A 287 31.75 -13.51 16.75
C ASN A 287 30.98 -12.50 15.89
N PRO A 288 30.42 -11.43 16.51
CA PRO A 288 29.59 -10.46 15.82
C PRO A 288 30.39 -9.60 14.84
N CYS A 289 29.73 -9.13 13.78
CA CYS A 289 30.28 -8.13 12.88
C CYS A 289 30.37 -6.76 13.57
N ASP A 290 31.25 -5.89 13.05
CA ASP A 290 31.60 -4.61 13.69
C ASP A 290 30.44 -3.59 13.67
N ALA A 291 29.58 -3.60 12.64
CA ALA A 291 28.50 -2.65 12.47
C ALA A 291 27.32 -3.27 11.70
N PRO A 292 26.08 -2.88 11.99
CA PRO A 292 24.92 -3.29 11.20
C PRO A 292 25.02 -2.78 9.76
N LEU A 293 24.24 -3.38 8.87
CA LEU A 293 24.03 -2.88 7.52
C LEU A 293 23.21 -1.58 7.58
N GLU A 294 23.53 -0.67 6.67
CA GLU A 294 22.73 0.55 6.49
C GLU A 294 21.39 0.18 5.83
N GLY A 295 20.34 0.93 6.17
CA GLY A 295 19.04 0.79 5.50
C GLY A 295 17.88 0.34 6.37
N TYR A 296 18.11 -0.01 7.66
CA TYR A 296 16.98 -0.21 8.57
C TYR A 296 16.27 1.12 8.83
N ARG A 297 15.05 1.21 8.36
CA ARG A 297 14.10 2.28 8.71
C ARG A 297 12.79 1.63 9.07
N GLU A 298 12.19 2.06 10.14
CA GLU A 298 10.84 1.64 10.49
C GLU A 298 9.84 2.33 9.54
N ALA A 299 8.99 1.53 8.88
CA ALA A 299 7.95 2.07 8.04
C ALA A 299 6.88 2.72 8.92
N LYS A 300 6.64 4.02 8.72
CA LYS A 300 5.62 4.75 9.47
C LYS A 300 4.30 4.77 8.70
N PRO A 301 3.20 4.32 9.32
CA PRO A 301 1.88 4.46 8.72
C PRO A 301 1.53 5.94 8.50
N MET A 302 0.88 6.21 7.38
CA MET A 302 0.43 7.55 7.01
C MET A 302 -1.09 7.68 6.97
N VAL A 303 -1.79 6.56 6.78
CA VAL A 303 -3.25 6.49 6.64
C VAL A 303 -3.82 5.62 7.74
N TYR A 304 -4.86 6.10 8.41
CA TYR A 304 -5.51 5.41 9.52
C TYR A 304 -6.99 5.20 9.25
N THR A 305 -7.51 4.01 9.53
CA THR A 305 -8.92 3.66 9.38
C THR A 305 -9.38 2.82 10.55
N GLY A 306 -10.58 3.08 11.06
CA GLY A 306 -11.22 2.20 12.02
C GLY A 306 -11.80 0.97 11.30
N LEU A 307 -11.39 -0.23 11.72
CA LEU A 307 -11.95 -1.50 11.25
C LEU A 307 -12.82 -2.12 12.33
N PHE A 308 -14.09 -2.34 12.02
CA PHE A 308 -15.09 -2.87 12.94
C PHE A 308 -15.73 -4.12 12.37
N PRO A 309 -15.79 -5.23 13.12
CA PRO A 309 -16.54 -6.41 12.67
C PRO A 309 -18.04 -6.12 12.67
N ILE A 310 -18.76 -6.66 11.68
CA ILE A 310 -20.23 -6.51 11.61
C ILE A 310 -20.89 -7.20 12.81
N ASP A 311 -20.44 -8.39 13.19
CA ASP A 311 -20.84 -9.04 14.45
C ASP A 311 -19.76 -8.78 15.52
N ASN A 312 -20.15 -8.12 16.61
CA ASN A 312 -19.24 -7.83 17.72
C ASN A 312 -18.58 -9.09 18.36
N LYS A 313 -19.10 -10.28 18.08
CA LYS A 313 -18.48 -11.54 18.50
C LYS A 313 -17.16 -11.83 17.79
N ASP A 314 -16.97 -11.24 16.59
CA ASP A 314 -15.78 -11.42 15.79
C ASP A 314 -14.64 -10.46 16.17
N TYR A 315 -14.79 -9.67 17.24
CA TYR A 315 -13.76 -8.75 17.72
C TYR A 315 -12.43 -9.48 18.03
N GLU A 316 -12.50 -10.60 18.76
CA GLU A 316 -11.32 -11.41 19.09
C GLU A 316 -10.72 -12.06 17.83
N ASN A 317 -11.57 -12.53 16.90
CA ASN A 317 -11.13 -13.08 15.61
C ASN A 317 -10.40 -12.02 14.78
N LEU A 318 -10.89 -10.76 14.79
CA LEU A 318 -10.24 -9.64 14.10
C LEU A 318 -8.88 -9.32 14.72
N ARG A 319 -8.76 -9.33 16.06
CA ARG A 319 -7.47 -9.14 16.74
C ARG A 319 -6.46 -10.20 16.29
N ASP A 320 -6.85 -11.48 16.39
CA ASP A 320 -5.98 -12.60 16.05
C ASP A 320 -5.58 -12.58 14.56
N ALA A 321 -6.48 -12.10 13.68
CA ALA A 321 -6.19 -11.92 12.26
C ALA A 321 -5.19 -10.78 12.02
N LEU A 322 -5.33 -9.64 12.71
CA LEU A 322 -4.37 -8.52 12.63
C LEU A 322 -2.99 -8.93 13.14
N GLU A 323 -2.91 -9.65 14.27
CA GLU A 323 -1.66 -10.22 14.78
C GLU A 323 -0.99 -11.12 13.75
N LYS A 324 -1.73 -12.03 13.09
CA LYS A 324 -1.20 -12.91 12.05
C LYS A 324 -0.74 -12.15 10.79
N LEU A 325 -1.46 -11.10 10.39
CA LEU A 325 -1.06 -10.28 9.25
C LEU A 325 0.19 -9.47 9.55
N HIS A 326 0.32 -8.92 10.75
CA HIS A 326 1.50 -8.15 11.18
C HIS A 326 2.81 -8.95 11.08
N VAL A 327 2.75 -10.26 11.35
CA VAL A 327 3.90 -11.15 11.17
C VAL A 327 4.49 -11.07 9.77
N ASN A 328 3.60 -10.97 8.77
CA ASN A 328 3.99 -10.92 7.37
C ASN A 328 4.15 -9.49 6.85
N ASP A 329 3.66 -8.52 7.60
CA ASP A 329 3.67 -7.10 7.27
C ASP A 329 3.90 -6.24 8.52
N PRO A 330 5.16 -6.04 8.91
CA PRO A 330 5.51 -5.27 10.12
C PRO A 330 5.12 -3.79 10.06
N SER A 331 4.73 -3.28 8.88
CA SER A 331 4.26 -1.89 8.73
C SER A 331 2.84 -1.67 9.25
N LEU A 332 2.08 -2.76 9.46
CA LEU A 332 0.72 -2.73 9.97
C LEU A 332 0.73 -2.45 11.48
N VAL A 333 0.13 -1.35 11.92
CA VAL A 333 -0.02 -1.03 13.34
C VAL A 333 -1.49 -0.90 13.68
N TRP A 334 -1.89 -1.26 14.90
CA TRP A 334 -3.27 -1.10 15.33
C TRP A 334 -3.37 -0.83 16.83
N GLU A 335 -4.45 -0.17 17.20
CA GLU A 335 -4.83 0.09 18.58
C GLU A 335 -6.34 -0.15 18.74
N PRO A 336 -6.81 -0.59 19.93
CA PRO A 336 -8.23 -0.76 20.18
C PRO A 336 -9.01 0.54 20.00
N GLU A 337 -10.13 0.47 19.30
CA GLU A 337 -11.05 1.60 19.10
C GLU A 337 -12.47 1.19 19.49
N THR A 338 -13.22 2.14 20.05
CA THR A 338 -14.62 1.93 20.41
C THR A 338 -15.48 3.00 19.78
N SER A 339 -16.49 2.60 19.03
CA SER A 339 -17.50 3.48 18.44
C SER A 339 -18.85 3.24 19.10
N ALA A 340 -19.56 4.31 19.43
CA ALA A 340 -20.93 4.19 19.95
C ALA A 340 -21.90 3.60 18.91
N ALA A 341 -21.61 3.80 17.61
CA ALA A 341 -22.42 3.30 16.50
C ALA A 341 -22.04 1.88 16.06
N LEU A 342 -20.73 1.52 16.08
CA LEU A 342 -20.20 0.28 15.51
C LEU A 342 -19.73 -0.74 16.55
N GLY A 343 -19.59 -0.34 17.82
CA GLY A 343 -19.12 -1.20 18.90
C GLY A 343 -17.59 -1.21 19.02
N PHE A 344 -17.03 -2.40 19.24
CA PHE A 344 -15.57 -2.58 19.41
C PHE A 344 -14.89 -2.92 18.10
N GLY A 345 -13.76 -2.31 17.86
CA GLY A 345 -12.94 -2.50 16.68
C GLY A 345 -11.49 -2.07 16.92
N PHE A 346 -10.77 -1.82 15.84
CA PHE A 346 -9.38 -1.37 15.89
C PHE A 346 -9.16 -0.18 14.95
N ARG A 347 -8.42 0.81 15.43
CA ARG A 347 -7.83 1.84 14.58
C ARG A 347 -6.55 1.26 14.00
N VAL A 348 -6.52 1.11 12.67
CA VAL A 348 -5.42 0.46 11.96
C VAL A 348 -4.69 1.48 11.11
N GLY A 349 -3.36 1.47 11.18
CA GLY A 349 -2.49 2.33 10.40
C GLY A 349 -1.88 1.59 9.21
N PHE A 350 -1.85 2.24 8.06
CA PHE A 350 -1.42 1.72 6.76
C PHE A 350 -0.41 2.65 6.09
N LEU A 351 0.44 2.11 5.23
CA LEU A 351 1.41 2.89 4.45
C LEU A 351 0.73 3.84 3.45
N GLY A 352 -0.39 3.40 2.86
CA GLY A 352 -1.17 4.15 1.90
C GLY A 352 -2.54 3.52 1.66
N LEU A 353 -3.26 4.00 0.64
CA LEU A 353 -4.61 3.53 0.32
C LEU A 353 -4.65 2.12 -0.22
N LEU A 354 -3.76 1.80 -1.16
CA LEU A 354 -3.69 0.46 -1.73
C LEU A 354 -3.34 -0.56 -0.66
N HIS A 355 -2.42 -0.22 0.24
CA HIS A 355 -2.10 -1.06 1.39
C HIS A 355 -3.34 -1.31 2.26
N MET A 356 -4.12 -0.27 2.57
CA MET A 356 -5.38 -0.39 3.34
C MET A 356 -6.38 -1.33 2.64
N GLU A 357 -6.58 -1.16 1.33
CA GLU A 357 -7.49 -2.00 0.56
C GLU A 357 -7.07 -3.46 0.56
N VAL A 358 -5.77 -3.72 0.35
CA VAL A 358 -5.20 -5.07 0.34
C VAL A 358 -5.39 -5.74 1.69
N ILE A 359 -5.02 -5.09 2.79
CA ILE A 359 -5.16 -5.65 4.14
C ILE A 359 -6.62 -5.92 4.48
N LYS A 360 -7.53 -5.00 4.16
CA LYS A 360 -8.97 -5.21 4.36
C LYS A 360 -9.47 -6.43 3.57
N GLU A 361 -9.11 -6.53 2.29
CA GLU A 361 -9.53 -7.64 1.45
C GLU A 361 -8.95 -8.98 1.94
N ARG A 362 -7.71 -8.99 2.44
CA ARG A 362 -7.10 -10.17 3.08
C ARG A 362 -7.85 -10.58 4.34
N LEU A 363 -8.21 -9.63 5.22
CA LEU A 363 -9.01 -9.90 6.41
C LEU A 363 -10.37 -10.52 6.05
N GLU A 364 -11.01 -10.03 4.98
CA GLU A 364 -12.30 -10.54 4.51
C GLU A 364 -12.18 -11.93 3.87
N ARG A 365 -11.14 -12.20 3.05
CA ARG A 365 -11.00 -13.46 2.30
C ARG A 365 -10.28 -14.57 3.06
N GLU A 366 -9.14 -14.25 3.70
CA GLU A 366 -8.31 -15.25 4.37
C GLU A 366 -8.85 -15.65 5.75
N PHE A 367 -9.55 -14.71 6.43
CA PHE A 367 -10.05 -14.91 7.80
C PHE A 367 -11.58 -14.94 7.89
N ASP A 368 -12.29 -14.84 6.76
CA ASP A 368 -13.77 -14.86 6.68
C ASP A 368 -14.44 -13.82 7.60
N LEU A 369 -13.83 -12.62 7.69
CA LEU A 369 -14.31 -11.52 8.51
C LEU A 369 -15.14 -10.55 7.67
N ALA A 370 -16.35 -10.24 8.13
CA ALA A 370 -17.16 -9.20 7.54
C ALA A 370 -16.91 -7.87 8.27
N LEU A 371 -16.31 -6.89 7.58
CA LEU A 371 -15.78 -5.68 8.19
C LEU A 371 -16.45 -4.40 7.69
N ILE A 372 -16.60 -3.44 8.59
CA ILE A 372 -16.92 -2.04 8.28
C ILE A 372 -15.65 -1.22 8.45
N ALA A 373 -15.22 -0.53 7.40
CA ALA A 373 -14.16 0.45 7.48
C ALA A 373 -14.75 1.86 7.64
N THR A 374 -14.23 2.64 8.57
CA THR A 374 -14.56 4.07 8.66
C THR A 374 -13.80 4.85 7.59
N SER A 375 -14.11 6.13 7.43
CA SER A 375 -13.36 6.98 6.51
C SER A 375 -11.88 7.03 6.89
N PRO A 376 -10.96 6.94 5.91
CA PRO A 376 -9.54 7.10 6.16
C PRO A 376 -9.24 8.49 6.73
N SER A 377 -8.33 8.55 7.66
CA SER A 377 -7.79 9.77 8.26
C SER A 377 -6.26 9.73 8.22
N VAL A 378 -5.65 10.89 8.45
CA VAL A 378 -4.20 11.02 8.57
C VAL A 378 -3.82 11.31 10.02
N ASP A 379 -2.53 11.28 10.31
CA ASP A 379 -2.01 11.68 11.61
C ASP A 379 -1.91 13.22 11.66
N TYR A 380 -2.64 13.85 12.57
CA TYR A 380 -2.65 15.30 12.77
C TYR A 380 -1.86 15.66 14.03
N HIS A 381 -1.04 16.72 13.97
CA HIS A 381 -0.38 17.29 15.12
C HIS A 381 -1.26 18.43 15.68
N VAL A 382 -1.86 18.21 16.83
CA VAL A 382 -2.73 19.19 17.49
C VAL A 382 -1.96 19.84 18.63
N TYR A 383 -1.70 21.13 18.50
CA TYR A 383 -1.05 21.94 19.52
C TYR A 383 -2.11 22.57 20.41
N LYS A 384 -2.02 22.27 21.70
CA LYS A 384 -2.93 22.85 22.69
C LYS A 384 -2.43 24.21 23.18
N THR A 385 -3.35 24.98 23.76
CA THR A 385 -3.06 26.30 24.37
C THR A 385 -2.10 26.22 25.56
N ASP A 386 -1.90 25.03 26.15
CA ASP A 386 -0.90 24.76 27.20
C ASP A 386 0.48 24.30 26.66
N CYS A 387 0.69 24.40 25.33
CA CYS A 387 1.90 24.00 24.62
C CYS A 387 2.14 22.48 24.57
N GLU A 388 1.17 21.64 24.92
CA GLU A 388 1.24 20.20 24.69
C GLU A 388 0.87 19.88 23.25
N MET A 389 1.65 19.04 22.57
CA MET A 389 1.35 18.49 21.25
C MET A 389 0.74 17.10 21.40
N LEU A 390 -0.37 16.87 20.72
CA LEU A 390 -1.04 15.58 20.61
C LEU A 390 -1.03 15.10 19.17
N GLU A 391 -0.71 13.84 18.97
CA GLU A 391 -0.96 13.12 17.71
C GLU A 391 -2.42 12.66 17.71
N VAL A 392 -3.20 13.12 16.73
CA VAL A 392 -4.63 12.84 16.61
C VAL A 392 -4.88 12.10 15.30
N ARG A 393 -5.30 10.83 15.41
CA ARG A 393 -5.56 9.92 14.29
C ARG A 393 -7.03 9.66 14.06
N SER A 394 -7.87 10.05 15.03
CA SER A 394 -9.32 9.91 14.96
C SER A 394 -10.02 11.25 15.23
N PRO A 395 -11.11 11.58 14.52
CA PRO A 395 -11.91 12.77 14.84
C PRO A 395 -12.44 12.79 16.27
N GLN A 396 -12.55 11.62 16.92
CA GLN A 396 -13.04 11.50 18.31
C GLN A 396 -12.00 11.97 19.33
N ASP A 397 -10.71 11.87 19.01
CA ASP A 397 -9.61 12.25 19.89
C ASP A 397 -9.29 13.75 19.83
N LEU A 398 -9.97 14.47 18.91
CA LEU A 398 -9.75 15.91 18.75
C LEU A 398 -10.22 16.66 20.02
N PRO A 399 -9.35 17.42 20.70
CA PRO A 399 -9.72 18.20 21.87
C PRO A 399 -10.80 19.25 21.54
N ASP A 400 -11.46 19.75 22.60
CA ASP A 400 -12.37 20.90 22.45
C ASP A 400 -11.66 22.08 21.77
N VAL A 401 -12.33 22.72 20.80
CA VAL A 401 -11.79 23.83 19.99
C VAL A 401 -11.19 24.96 20.85
N THR A 402 -11.71 25.15 22.05
CA THR A 402 -11.21 26.18 23.00
C THR A 402 -9.84 25.86 23.58
N ARG A 403 -9.40 24.62 23.49
CA ARG A 403 -8.09 24.14 23.98
C ARG A 403 -7.05 24.00 22.87
N ILE A 404 -7.45 24.18 21.61
CA ILE A 404 -6.58 24.07 20.45
C ILE A 404 -6.00 25.45 20.13
N ASP A 405 -4.68 25.54 20.01
CA ASP A 405 -3.97 26.70 19.48
C ASP A 405 -3.95 26.64 17.96
N HIS A 406 -3.39 25.57 17.40
CA HIS A 406 -3.40 25.29 15.96
C HIS A 406 -3.31 23.79 15.70
N ILE A 407 -3.59 23.42 14.45
CA ILE A 407 -3.49 22.04 13.96
C ILE A 407 -2.55 22.03 12.76
N GLU A 408 -1.64 21.05 12.73
CA GLU A 408 -0.81 20.77 11.57
C GLU A 408 -1.25 19.48 10.91
N GLU A 409 -1.23 19.47 9.57
CA GLU A 409 -1.52 18.30 8.74
C GLU A 409 -0.30 17.89 7.93
N PRO A 410 -0.14 16.58 7.59
CA PRO A 410 0.97 16.09 6.78
C PRO A 410 0.80 16.54 5.33
N TYR A 411 1.88 17.07 4.76
CA TYR A 411 2.01 17.41 3.34
C TYR A 411 2.89 16.42 2.62
N LEU A 412 2.55 16.18 1.37
CA LEU A 412 3.30 15.35 0.43
C LEU A 412 3.88 16.19 -0.68
N LYS A 413 5.05 15.81 -1.17
CA LYS A 413 5.57 16.22 -2.47
C LYS A 413 5.05 15.23 -3.51
N ALA A 414 4.09 15.65 -4.30
CA ALA A 414 3.52 14.85 -5.37
C ALA A 414 4.20 15.21 -6.70
N LYS A 415 4.60 14.19 -7.46
CA LYS A 415 5.13 14.28 -8.83
C LYS A 415 4.11 13.66 -9.77
N ILE A 416 3.67 14.44 -10.75
CA ILE A 416 2.70 13.96 -11.74
C ILE A 416 3.33 14.11 -13.12
N ILE A 417 3.49 12.99 -13.82
CA ILE A 417 3.91 12.99 -15.22
C ILE A 417 2.69 12.84 -16.11
N THR A 418 2.55 13.71 -17.09
CA THR A 418 1.39 13.75 -17.97
C THR A 418 1.76 14.34 -19.35
N PRO A 419 1.05 13.95 -20.44
CA PRO A 419 1.15 14.65 -21.70
C PRO A 419 0.79 16.14 -21.59
N PRO A 420 1.44 17.02 -22.37
CA PRO A 420 1.23 18.47 -22.29
C PRO A 420 -0.23 18.93 -22.42
N GLU A 421 -1.04 18.18 -23.15
CA GLU A 421 -2.48 18.47 -23.36
C GLU A 421 -3.32 18.39 -22.08
N TYR A 422 -2.87 17.63 -21.06
CA TYR A 422 -3.58 17.47 -19.78
C TYR A 422 -3.04 18.35 -18.65
N THR A 423 -1.96 19.09 -18.84
CA THR A 423 -1.36 19.97 -17.81
C THR A 423 -2.38 20.89 -17.14
N GLY A 424 -3.27 21.49 -17.93
CA GLY A 424 -4.31 22.36 -17.40
C GLY A 424 -5.32 21.64 -16.50
N ALA A 425 -5.70 20.40 -16.88
CA ALA A 425 -6.62 19.58 -16.08
C ALA A 425 -5.97 19.12 -14.77
N VAL A 426 -4.68 18.75 -14.81
CA VAL A 426 -3.89 18.37 -13.62
C VAL A 426 -3.71 19.55 -12.68
N MET A 427 -3.34 20.74 -13.20
CA MET A 427 -3.25 21.96 -12.37
C MET A 427 -4.57 22.28 -11.67
N GLN A 428 -5.68 22.20 -12.41
CA GLN A 428 -6.98 22.49 -11.83
C GLN A 428 -7.33 21.48 -10.72
N LEU A 429 -7.09 20.18 -10.95
CA LEU A 429 -7.30 19.13 -9.96
C LEU A 429 -6.46 19.39 -8.70
N ALA A 430 -5.17 19.69 -8.85
CA ALA A 430 -4.30 19.99 -7.73
C ALA A 430 -4.80 21.20 -6.90
N ILE A 431 -5.24 22.28 -7.56
CA ILE A 431 -5.80 23.46 -6.90
C ILE A 431 -7.11 23.12 -6.15
N GLU A 432 -7.99 22.32 -6.72
CA GLU A 432 -9.22 21.84 -6.07
C GLU A 432 -8.92 21.04 -4.80
N HIS A 433 -7.78 20.34 -4.77
CA HIS A 433 -7.27 19.58 -3.62
C HIS A 433 -6.20 20.33 -2.82
N ARG A 434 -6.25 21.67 -2.78
CA ARG A 434 -5.35 22.53 -2.01
C ARG A 434 -3.85 22.37 -2.34
N GLY A 435 -3.55 21.76 -3.47
CA GLY A 435 -2.18 21.57 -3.94
C GLY A 435 -1.53 22.88 -4.36
N ILE A 436 -0.27 23.04 -3.99
CA ILE A 436 0.56 24.20 -4.32
C ILE A 436 1.56 23.74 -5.36
N THR A 437 1.51 24.31 -6.58
CA THR A 437 2.49 24.00 -7.62
C THR A 437 3.85 24.53 -7.20
N THR A 438 4.85 23.67 -7.15
CA THR A 438 6.23 24.03 -6.80
C THR A 438 7.13 24.16 -8.01
N ASP A 439 6.99 23.25 -8.98
CA ASP A 439 7.78 23.26 -10.21
C ASP A 439 7.02 22.59 -11.37
N MET A 440 7.49 22.85 -12.61
CA MET A 440 7.00 22.23 -13.82
C MET A 440 8.16 22.06 -14.80
N ILE A 441 8.49 20.83 -15.12
CA ILE A 441 9.63 20.46 -15.96
C ILE A 441 9.11 19.78 -17.22
N HIS A 442 9.51 20.28 -18.38
CA HIS A 442 9.27 19.60 -19.65
C HIS A 442 10.37 18.54 -19.83
N LEU A 443 10.04 17.27 -19.60
CA LEU A 443 10.97 16.16 -19.77
C LEU A 443 11.23 15.90 -21.25
N SER A 444 10.17 15.90 -22.06
CA SER A 444 10.25 15.75 -23.52
C SER A 444 9.16 16.56 -24.23
N GLN A 445 9.06 16.43 -25.56
CA GLN A 445 7.95 17.04 -26.31
C GLN A 445 6.59 16.37 -25.99
N LYS A 446 6.61 15.16 -25.41
CA LYS A 446 5.43 14.35 -25.14
C LYS A 446 5.07 14.30 -23.65
N SER A 447 5.98 14.64 -22.74
CA SER A 447 5.80 14.51 -21.29
C SER A 447 6.21 15.76 -20.52
N VAL A 448 5.41 16.07 -19.49
CA VAL A 448 5.63 17.16 -18.52
C VAL A 448 5.56 16.59 -17.14
N GLU A 449 6.57 16.81 -16.32
CA GLU A 449 6.60 16.52 -14.90
C GLU A 449 6.16 17.76 -14.13
N MET A 450 5.15 17.60 -13.28
CA MET A 450 4.57 18.64 -12.46
C MET A 450 4.75 18.31 -10.99
N HIS A 451 5.29 19.23 -10.22
CA HIS A 451 5.53 19.07 -8.79
C HIS A 451 4.53 19.87 -7.99
N PHE A 452 3.97 19.23 -6.97
CA PHE A 452 3.00 19.85 -6.08
C PHE A 452 3.29 19.50 -4.63
N ASP A 453 3.09 20.48 -3.73
CA ASP A 453 2.89 20.20 -2.31
C ASP A 453 1.39 20.05 -2.07
N ILE A 454 0.94 18.85 -1.69
CA ILE A 454 -0.48 18.52 -1.49
C ILE A 454 -0.69 17.97 -0.08
N PRO A 455 -1.71 18.39 0.68
CA PRO A 455 -2.04 17.74 1.94
C PRO A 455 -2.41 16.27 1.72
N LEU A 456 -1.85 15.37 2.54
CA LEU A 456 -2.12 13.94 2.42
C LEU A 456 -3.63 13.62 2.50
N ALA A 457 -4.37 14.29 3.40
CA ALA A 457 -5.81 14.11 3.55
C ALA A 457 -6.62 14.37 2.27
N GLU A 458 -6.12 15.25 1.39
CA GLU A 458 -6.75 15.58 0.11
C GLU A 458 -6.44 14.55 -1.00
N LEU A 459 -5.33 13.85 -0.87
CA LEU A 459 -4.90 12.85 -1.85
C LEU A 459 -5.59 11.50 -1.60
N ILE A 460 -5.91 11.19 -0.34
CA ILE A 460 -6.44 9.89 0.10
C ILE A 460 -7.84 9.60 -0.45
N LEU A 461 -8.70 10.59 -0.65
CA LEU A 461 -10.13 10.32 -0.91
C LEU A 461 -10.39 9.90 -2.36
N ASP A 462 -10.16 10.76 -3.32
CA ASP A 462 -10.57 10.53 -4.72
C ASP A 462 -9.62 11.16 -5.76
N PHE A 463 -8.53 11.77 -5.31
CA PHE A 463 -7.57 12.47 -6.18
C PHE A 463 -7.06 11.59 -7.33
N PHE A 464 -6.68 10.34 -7.03
CA PHE A 464 -6.12 9.42 -8.01
C PHE A 464 -7.16 9.01 -9.09
N ASP A 465 -8.39 8.74 -8.67
CA ASP A 465 -9.47 8.40 -9.59
C ASP A 465 -9.85 9.57 -10.48
N GLN A 466 -9.91 10.77 -9.92
CA GLN A 466 -10.12 12.01 -10.67
C GLN A 466 -8.96 12.30 -11.62
N LEU A 467 -7.71 12.08 -11.19
CA LEU A 467 -6.52 12.26 -12.02
C LEU A 467 -6.61 11.35 -13.26
N LYS A 468 -6.84 10.04 -13.05
CA LYS A 468 -7.03 9.08 -14.14
C LYS A 468 -8.19 9.46 -15.07
N SER A 469 -9.32 9.83 -14.50
CA SER A 469 -10.51 10.21 -15.27
C SER A 469 -10.27 11.45 -16.15
N ARG A 470 -9.68 12.51 -15.57
CA ARG A 470 -9.43 13.79 -16.26
C ARG A 470 -8.35 13.70 -17.32
N THR A 471 -7.42 12.75 -17.17
CA THR A 471 -6.30 12.53 -18.10
C THR A 471 -6.48 11.29 -18.97
N LYS A 472 -7.67 10.64 -18.94
CA LYS A 472 -7.95 9.40 -19.67
C LYS A 472 -6.96 8.26 -19.38
N GLY A 473 -6.37 8.26 -18.18
CA GLY A 473 -5.39 7.27 -17.76
C GLY A 473 -3.95 7.58 -18.14
N TYR A 474 -3.68 8.71 -18.82
CA TYR A 474 -2.32 9.06 -19.26
C TYR A 474 -1.46 9.72 -18.18
N ALA A 475 -2.02 10.17 -17.07
CA ALA A 475 -1.23 10.72 -15.97
C ALA A 475 -0.85 9.66 -14.96
N SER A 476 0.41 9.66 -14.58
CA SER A 476 0.95 8.86 -13.48
C SER A 476 1.29 9.75 -12.29
N LEU A 477 1.13 9.22 -11.08
CA LEU A 477 1.35 9.92 -9.81
C LEU A 477 2.36 9.14 -8.98
N ASP A 478 3.33 9.87 -8.45
CA ASP A 478 4.22 9.43 -7.37
C ASP A 478 4.22 10.47 -6.26
N TYR A 479 4.49 10.08 -5.01
CA TYR A 479 4.52 11.02 -3.89
C TYR A 479 5.44 10.55 -2.77
N GLU A 480 5.98 11.53 -2.04
CA GLU A 480 6.77 11.28 -0.84
C GLU A 480 6.32 12.21 0.29
N PHE A 481 6.48 11.75 1.54
CA PHE A 481 6.21 12.60 2.70
C PHE A 481 7.18 13.80 2.71
N SER A 482 6.64 14.99 3.00
CA SER A 482 7.41 16.23 3.11
C SER A 482 7.55 16.66 4.58
N ASP A 483 6.53 17.32 5.08
CA ASP A 483 6.54 17.97 6.40
C ASP A 483 5.10 18.09 6.95
N TYR A 484 4.99 18.57 8.19
CA TYR A 484 3.72 18.98 8.76
C TYR A 484 3.56 20.49 8.63
N ARG A 485 2.39 20.96 8.22
CA ARG A 485 2.08 22.38 8.04
C ARG A 485 0.78 22.77 8.72
N MET A 486 0.78 23.96 9.31
CA MET A 486 -0.39 24.54 9.95
C MET A 486 -1.53 24.73 8.95
N SER A 487 -2.75 24.33 9.35
CA SER A 487 -3.94 24.40 8.49
C SER A 487 -5.21 24.69 9.28
N GLU A 488 -6.19 25.34 8.64
CA GLU A 488 -7.50 25.64 9.25
C GLU A 488 -8.44 24.43 9.20
N LEU A 489 -8.18 23.46 10.07
CA LEU A 489 -8.95 22.23 10.15
C LEU A 489 -10.08 22.32 11.17
N VAL A 490 -11.19 21.65 10.88
CA VAL A 490 -12.36 21.58 11.75
C VAL A 490 -12.91 20.16 11.82
N LYS A 491 -13.48 19.78 12.97
CA LYS A 491 -14.26 18.56 13.10
C LYS A 491 -15.64 18.78 12.48
N LEU A 492 -15.98 17.96 11.51
CA LEU A 492 -17.29 17.87 10.90
C LEU A 492 -18.02 16.65 11.46
N ASP A 493 -19.10 16.85 12.17
CA ASP A 493 -19.94 15.81 12.74
C ASP A 493 -21.21 15.61 11.92
N ILE A 494 -21.61 14.36 11.73
CA ILE A 494 -22.89 13.99 11.12
C ILE A 494 -23.85 13.57 12.22
N LEU A 495 -24.99 14.28 12.29
CA LEU A 495 -26.04 13.99 13.26
C LEU A 495 -27.26 13.36 12.59
N LEU A 496 -27.73 12.28 13.14
CA LEU A 496 -28.99 11.62 12.74
C LEU A 496 -30.04 11.81 13.84
N SER A 497 -31.12 12.49 13.49
CA SER A 497 -32.18 12.86 14.45
C SER A 497 -31.71 13.73 15.63
N GLY A 498 -30.52 14.31 15.56
CA GLY A 498 -29.91 15.12 16.59
C GLY A 498 -28.81 14.40 17.38
N ASP A 499 -28.67 13.09 17.19
CA ASP A 499 -27.61 12.28 17.80
C ASP A 499 -26.40 12.21 16.87
N GLU A 500 -25.21 12.43 17.41
CA GLU A 500 -23.93 12.31 16.68
C GLU A 500 -23.67 10.84 16.33
N VAL A 501 -23.22 10.61 15.08
CA VAL A 501 -22.74 9.31 14.63
C VAL A 501 -21.22 9.41 14.49
N ASP A 502 -20.51 8.99 15.50
CA ASP A 502 -19.08 9.10 15.66
C ASP A 502 -18.28 8.52 14.48
N ALA A 503 -18.72 7.38 13.96
CA ALA A 503 -18.12 6.74 12.79
C ALA A 503 -18.28 7.52 11.47
N LEU A 504 -19.09 8.59 11.47
CA LEU A 504 -19.33 9.50 10.35
C LEU A 504 -18.76 10.92 10.60
N SER A 505 -17.85 11.06 11.54
CA SER A 505 -17.15 12.32 11.81
C SER A 505 -15.84 12.41 11.02
N PHE A 506 -15.45 13.63 10.62
CA PHE A 506 -14.27 13.91 9.81
C PHE A 506 -13.47 15.10 10.38
N ILE A 507 -12.16 15.07 10.15
CA ILE A 507 -11.32 16.27 10.27
C ILE A 507 -11.08 16.76 8.85
N VAL A 508 -11.56 17.98 8.54
CA VAL A 508 -11.53 18.54 7.19
C VAL A 508 -11.14 20.01 7.20
N HIS A 509 -10.61 20.49 6.08
CA HIS A 509 -10.36 21.92 5.93
C HIS A 509 -11.68 22.71 5.95
N LYS A 510 -11.67 23.83 6.66
CA LYS A 510 -12.85 24.68 6.91
C LYS A 510 -13.60 25.07 5.62
N ASP A 511 -12.87 25.38 4.54
CA ASP A 511 -13.47 25.80 3.28
C ASP A 511 -14.21 24.67 2.57
N LYS A 512 -13.76 23.40 2.76
CA LYS A 512 -14.41 22.21 2.18
C LYS A 512 -15.53 21.63 3.04
N ALA A 513 -15.58 21.99 4.32
CA ALA A 513 -16.52 21.42 5.29
C ALA A 513 -17.99 21.52 4.86
N TYR A 514 -18.40 22.63 4.24
CA TYR A 514 -19.80 22.81 3.79
C TYR A 514 -20.14 21.91 2.60
N GLY A 515 -19.28 21.84 1.58
CA GLY A 515 -19.48 20.99 0.40
C GLY A 515 -19.60 19.52 0.80
N LEU A 516 -18.63 19.03 1.58
CA LEU A 516 -18.61 17.66 2.08
C LEU A 516 -19.84 17.35 2.95
N ALA A 517 -20.19 18.24 3.90
CA ALA A 517 -21.36 18.05 4.75
C ALA A 517 -22.66 17.94 3.94
N ARG A 518 -22.80 18.71 2.88
CA ARG A 518 -23.99 18.71 2.02
C ARG A 518 -24.05 17.42 1.19
N GLY A 519 -22.94 17.05 0.54
CA GLY A 519 -22.85 15.81 -0.25
C GLY A 519 -23.17 14.58 0.60
N LEU A 520 -22.58 14.49 1.81
CA LEU A 520 -22.87 13.42 2.78
C LEU A 520 -24.33 13.40 3.20
N CYS A 521 -24.92 14.55 3.56
CA CYS A 521 -26.33 14.63 3.95
C CYS A 521 -27.27 14.17 2.82
N ASP A 522 -26.97 14.50 1.58
CA ASP A 522 -27.80 14.12 0.43
C ASP A 522 -27.63 12.62 0.08
N LYS A 523 -26.41 12.08 0.11
CA LYS A 523 -26.17 10.61 -0.07
C LYS A 523 -26.81 9.79 1.05
N LEU A 524 -26.61 10.15 2.29
CA LEU A 524 -27.22 9.46 3.44
C LEU A 524 -28.75 9.47 3.39
N LYS A 525 -29.37 10.53 2.85
CA LYS A 525 -30.81 10.61 2.64
C LYS A 525 -31.32 9.59 1.62
N GLU A 526 -30.53 9.20 0.64
CA GLU A 526 -30.89 8.19 -0.37
C GLU A 526 -30.78 6.77 0.22
N ILE A 527 -29.76 6.52 1.06
CA ILE A 527 -29.43 5.22 1.60
C ILE A 527 -30.27 4.89 2.84
N ILE A 528 -30.46 5.86 3.72
CA ILE A 528 -31.21 5.63 4.98
C ILE A 528 -32.68 5.29 4.66
N PRO A 529 -33.18 4.13 5.06
CA PRO A 529 -34.55 3.74 4.74
C PRO A 529 -35.57 4.62 5.46
N ARG A 530 -36.69 4.91 4.76
CA ARG A 530 -37.77 5.71 5.35
C ARG A 530 -38.36 5.03 6.56
N GLN A 531 -38.25 5.71 7.72
CA GLN A 531 -38.82 5.30 8.99
C GLN A 531 -40.28 5.78 9.15
N LEU A 532 -40.93 5.41 10.25
CA LEU A 532 -42.29 5.89 10.59
C LEU A 532 -42.31 7.37 11.03
N PHE A 533 -41.12 7.93 11.27
CA PHE A 533 -40.89 9.34 11.62
C PHE A 533 -39.89 9.99 10.65
N GLU A 534 -39.78 11.29 10.67
CA GLU A 534 -38.80 12.00 9.85
C GLU A 534 -37.43 11.89 10.49
N VAL A 535 -36.42 11.55 9.70
CA VAL A 535 -35.02 11.49 10.12
C VAL A 535 -34.30 12.70 9.53
N PRO A 536 -34.04 13.75 10.32
CA PRO A 536 -33.16 14.83 9.89
C PRO A 536 -31.71 14.34 9.94
N ILE A 537 -30.99 14.57 8.85
CA ILE A 537 -29.56 14.34 8.69
C ILE A 537 -28.93 15.72 8.67
N GLN A 538 -27.93 15.95 9.52
CA GLN A 538 -27.35 17.26 9.69
C GLN A 538 -25.82 17.14 9.74
N GLY A 539 -25.13 18.02 9.01
CA GLY A 539 -23.70 18.23 9.16
C GLY A 539 -23.46 19.43 10.08
N ALA A 540 -22.61 19.27 11.08
CA ALA A 540 -22.34 20.29 12.08
C ALA A 540 -20.84 20.49 12.32
N ILE A 541 -20.43 21.71 12.63
CA ILE A 541 -19.11 22.05 13.16
C ILE A 541 -19.32 22.53 14.58
N GLY A 542 -18.95 21.72 15.56
CA GLY A 542 -19.31 21.95 16.95
C GLY A 542 -20.83 22.07 17.08
N ASN A 543 -21.32 23.20 17.67
CA ASN A 543 -22.75 23.43 17.85
C ASN A 543 -23.47 24.03 16.61
N LYS A 544 -22.74 24.33 15.53
CA LYS A 544 -23.30 25.04 14.36
C LYS A 544 -23.62 24.02 13.25
N ILE A 545 -24.91 23.88 12.95
CA ILE A 545 -25.39 23.10 11.80
C ILE A 545 -25.10 23.90 10.53
N ILE A 546 -24.32 23.30 9.60
CA ILE A 546 -23.93 23.90 8.33
C ILE A 546 -24.69 23.30 7.14
N ALA A 547 -25.08 22.03 7.21
CA ALA A 547 -25.86 21.36 6.17
C ALA A 547 -27.00 20.55 6.77
N ARG A 548 -28.07 20.36 6.00
CA ARG A 548 -29.22 19.55 6.45
C ARG A 548 -29.96 18.94 5.27
N SER A 549 -30.24 17.64 5.39
CA SER A 549 -31.21 16.90 4.57
C SER A 549 -32.20 16.18 5.48
N THR A 550 -33.33 15.69 4.92
CA THR A 550 -34.34 15.00 5.74
C THR A 550 -34.92 13.82 4.97
N VAL A 551 -34.85 12.64 5.58
CA VAL A 551 -35.57 11.45 5.08
C VAL A 551 -37.03 11.55 5.52
N LYS A 552 -37.94 11.65 4.55
CA LYS A 552 -39.37 11.80 4.84
C LYS A 552 -39.95 10.54 5.48
N ALA A 553 -40.81 10.72 6.47
CA ALA A 553 -41.52 9.62 7.12
C ALA A 553 -42.35 8.80 6.13
N ARG A 554 -42.40 7.47 6.37
CA ARG A 554 -43.35 6.59 5.70
C ARG A 554 -44.77 6.96 6.14
N ARG A 555 -45.59 7.43 5.22
CA ARG A 555 -46.98 7.80 5.55
C ARG A 555 -47.87 6.57 5.42
N LYS A 556 -48.49 6.17 6.52
CA LYS A 556 -49.63 5.26 6.48
C LYS A 556 -50.87 6.13 6.27
N ASP A 557 -51.62 5.87 5.21
CA ASP A 557 -52.87 6.58 4.97
C ASP A 557 -53.92 6.14 5.99
N VAL A 558 -53.96 6.87 7.11
CA VAL A 558 -54.93 6.60 8.19
C VAL A 558 -56.34 7.06 7.86
N LEU A 559 -56.50 7.78 6.73
CA LEU A 559 -57.77 8.30 6.25
C LEU A 559 -58.43 7.39 5.19
N ALA A 560 -57.70 6.41 4.62
CA ALA A 560 -58.17 5.49 3.60
C ALA A 560 -59.46 4.74 3.99
N LYS A 561 -59.70 4.51 5.28
CA LYS A 561 -60.93 3.86 5.78
C LYS A 561 -62.02 4.84 6.27
N CYS A 562 -61.79 6.16 6.10
CA CYS A 562 -62.79 7.16 6.49
C CYS A 562 -63.70 7.52 5.31
N TYR A 563 -64.72 6.70 5.09
CA TYR A 563 -65.81 7.02 4.19
C TYR A 563 -66.75 8.03 4.89
N GLY A 564 -66.90 9.25 4.29
CA GLY A 564 -67.80 10.31 4.77
C GLY A 564 -67.11 11.56 5.27
N GLY A 565 -67.83 12.70 5.29
CA GLY A 565 -67.33 14.07 5.50
C GLY A 565 -67.06 14.46 6.93
N ASP A 566 -66.88 13.54 7.90
CA ASP A 566 -66.56 13.90 9.29
C ASP A 566 -65.12 14.46 9.44
N ILE A 567 -65.05 15.79 9.33
CA ILE A 567 -63.83 16.58 9.42
C ILE A 567 -63.21 16.45 10.82
N SER A 568 -64.01 16.35 11.87
CA SER A 568 -63.54 16.22 13.27
C SER A 568 -62.83 14.92 13.51
N ARG A 569 -63.34 13.80 12.99
CA ARG A 569 -62.74 12.49 13.06
C ARG A 569 -61.45 12.39 12.28
N LYS A 570 -61.39 12.97 11.07
CA LYS A 570 -60.17 13.07 10.27
C LYS A 570 -59.07 13.83 11.00
N ARG A 571 -59.41 14.97 11.61
CA ARG A 571 -58.49 15.78 12.40
C ARG A 571 -57.92 15.06 13.62
N LYS A 572 -58.77 14.37 14.42
CA LYS A 572 -58.35 13.56 15.53
C LYS A 572 -57.44 12.38 15.14
N LEU A 573 -57.68 11.73 14.00
CA LEU A 573 -56.82 10.66 13.52
C LEU A 573 -55.44 11.18 13.07
N LEU A 574 -55.38 12.33 12.44
CA LEU A 574 -54.14 13.02 12.06
C LEU A 574 -53.36 13.49 13.29
N GLU A 575 -54.04 14.01 14.32
CA GLU A 575 -53.42 14.40 15.59
C GLU A 575 -52.84 13.22 16.35
N LYS A 576 -53.59 12.10 16.47
CA LYS A 576 -53.08 10.86 17.04
C LYS A 576 -51.88 10.28 16.27
N GLN A 577 -51.91 10.38 14.94
CA GLN A 577 -50.74 9.98 14.11
C GLN A 577 -49.53 10.87 14.38
N LYS A 578 -49.72 12.18 14.52
CA LYS A 578 -48.65 13.15 14.85
C LYS A 578 -48.05 12.87 16.22
N GLU A 579 -48.91 12.62 17.25
CA GLU A 579 -48.46 12.23 18.60
C GLU A 579 -47.72 10.90 18.60
N GLY A 580 -48.24 9.89 17.90
CA GLY A 580 -47.59 8.59 17.76
C GLY A 580 -46.21 8.68 17.14
N LYS A 581 -46.06 9.51 16.08
CA LYS A 581 -44.76 9.80 15.45
C LYS A 581 -43.80 10.50 16.40
N LYS A 582 -44.31 11.46 17.21
CA LYS A 582 -43.49 12.18 18.19
C LYS A 582 -42.99 11.22 19.30
N ARG A 583 -43.81 10.26 19.75
CA ARG A 583 -43.39 9.23 20.71
C ARG A 583 -42.38 8.25 20.11
N MET A 584 -42.61 7.79 18.86
CA MET A 584 -41.67 6.90 18.17
C MET A 584 -40.31 7.59 17.93
N LYS A 585 -40.28 8.87 17.62
CA LYS A 585 -39.05 9.64 17.47
C LYS A 585 -38.28 9.77 18.81
N ALA A 586 -38.96 9.75 19.95
CA ALA A 586 -38.34 9.84 21.27
C ALA A 586 -37.81 8.50 21.80
N ILE A 587 -38.13 7.38 21.16
CA ILE A 587 -37.81 6.01 21.61
C ILE A 587 -36.93 5.27 20.58
N GLY A 588 -36.95 5.69 19.31
CA GLY A 588 -36.28 4.97 18.22
C GLY A 588 -34.88 5.49 17.93
N SER A 589 -33.87 4.64 18.11
CA SER A 589 -32.58 4.80 17.46
C SER A 589 -32.76 4.60 15.95
N VAL A 590 -32.05 5.41 15.15
CA VAL A 590 -32.00 5.23 13.69
C VAL A 590 -30.92 4.19 13.40
N GLU A 591 -31.31 3.03 12.89
CA GLU A 591 -30.35 2.06 12.38
C GLU A 591 -29.69 2.66 11.13
N VAL A 592 -28.37 2.76 11.16
CA VAL A 592 -27.55 3.18 10.01
C VAL A 592 -27.18 1.91 9.23
N PRO A 593 -27.65 1.75 7.99
CA PRO A 593 -27.28 0.57 7.22
C PRO A 593 -25.79 0.61 6.85
N GLN A 594 -25.21 -0.56 6.67
CA GLN A 594 -23.77 -0.72 6.36
C GLN A 594 -23.38 0.07 5.10
N GLU A 595 -24.27 0.10 4.10
CA GLU A 595 -24.06 0.84 2.86
C GLU A 595 -23.84 2.35 3.07
N ALA A 596 -24.31 2.89 4.21
CA ALA A 596 -24.09 4.30 4.54
C ALA A 596 -22.61 4.60 4.84
N PHE A 597 -21.90 3.66 5.48
CA PHE A 597 -20.46 3.81 5.76
C PHE A 597 -19.63 3.62 4.48
N LEU A 598 -20.03 2.70 3.60
CA LEU A 598 -19.37 2.49 2.31
C LEU A 598 -19.60 3.65 1.32
N ALA A 599 -20.77 4.29 1.37
CA ALA A 599 -21.10 5.40 0.48
C ALA A 599 -20.28 6.66 0.76
N ILE A 600 -19.76 6.80 1.98
CA ILE A 600 -18.92 7.91 2.40
C ILE A 600 -17.56 7.88 1.69
N LEU A 601 -17.02 6.69 1.47
CA LEU A 601 -15.77 6.48 0.73
C LEU A 601 -15.87 6.88 -0.75
N LYS A 602 -17.10 7.13 -1.26
CA LYS A 602 -17.40 7.46 -2.66
C LYS A 602 -18.16 8.79 -2.78
N VAL A 603 -17.91 9.76 -1.90
CA VAL A 603 -18.51 11.10 -2.06
C VAL A 603 -17.75 11.83 -3.16
N GLU A 604 -18.30 11.81 -4.36
CA GLU A 604 -17.96 12.73 -5.43
C GLU A 604 -18.52 14.12 -5.08
N ASP A 605 -17.71 15.17 -5.23
CA ASP A 605 -18.17 16.56 -5.16
C ASP A 605 -19.10 16.93 -6.32
#